data_b11cff434d1b358d6529d8f9313abb87
#
_entry.id   b11cff434d1b358d6529d8f9313abb87
#
_cell.length_a   1.000
_cell.length_b   1.000
_cell.length_c   1.000
_cell.angle_alpha   90.00
_cell.angle_beta   90.00
_cell.angle_gamma   90.00
#
_symmetry.space_group_name_H-M   'P 1'
#
loop_
_entity.id
_entity.type
_entity.pdbx_description
1 polymer ?
#
loop_
_entity_poly.entity_id
_entity_poly.type
_entity_poly.pdbx_seq_one_letter_code
_entity_poly.pdbx_strand_id
1 'polypeptide(L)'
;MLGAAAAAIGADQALGEHRKLEGVYRIYGGGLGDPVAPTAKDKKVMFSIAGGAARELFDALGPDKKDVCTAGSGTRVRAKDDDKLFCMRSAEGEYSCNFGFDLRSGKSIGGIVC
;
A
#
# COMPACT_ATOMS: atom_id res chain seq x y z
N MET A 1 -0.16 19.38 25.16
CA MET A 1 -0.15 18.67 25.47
C MET A 1 0.02 17.88 25.71
N LEU A 2 -0.14 17.68 25.79
CA LEU A 2 -0.06 16.76 26.16
C LEU A 2 0.36 16.28 26.85
N GLY A 3 0.54 16.39 26.96
CA GLY A 3 1.01 15.79 27.69
C GLY A 3 0.84 15.02 28.76
N ALA A 4 0.07 15.11 29.54
CA ALA A 4 -0.08 14.13 30.57
C ALA A 4 0.20 12.77 29.96
N ALA A 5 1.31 12.20 30.34
CA ALA A 5 1.80 11.06 29.59
C ALA A 5 0.80 9.93 29.49
N ALA A 6 0.18 9.53 30.58
CA ALA A 6 -0.73 8.42 30.55
C ALA A 6 -1.99 8.72 29.74
N ALA A 7 -2.55 9.91 29.93
CA ALA A 7 -3.74 10.31 29.18
C ALA A 7 -3.42 10.48 27.70
N ALA A 8 -2.26 11.04 27.40
CA ALA A 8 -1.83 11.20 26.01
C ALA A 8 -1.62 9.85 25.34
N ILE A 9 -1.04 8.87 26.03
CA ILE A 9 -0.86 7.53 25.49
C ILE A 9 -2.22 6.90 25.18
N GLY A 10 -3.18 7.02 26.07
CA GLY A 10 -4.52 6.49 25.82
C GLY A 10 -5.20 7.15 24.63
N ALA A 11 -5.08 8.48 24.52
CA ALA A 11 -5.65 9.21 23.41
C ALA A 11 -4.98 8.85 22.09
N ASP A 12 -3.66 8.73 22.08
CA ASP A 12 -2.91 8.37 20.89
C ASP A 12 -3.30 6.97 20.39
N GLN A 13 -3.46 6.02 21.30
CA GLN A 13 -3.90 4.67 20.94
C GLN A 13 -5.29 4.67 20.34
N ALA A 14 -6.20 5.47 20.88
CA ALA A 14 -7.58 5.53 20.42
C ALA A 14 -7.70 6.17 19.04
N LEU A 15 -6.96 7.25 18.80
CA LEU A 15 -7.03 8.00 17.55
C LEU A 15 -5.97 7.62 16.55
N GLY A 16 -4.90 6.96 17.02
CA GLY A 16 -3.71 6.74 16.22
C GLY A 16 -2.91 8.04 16.09
N GLU A 17 -1.63 7.98 16.24
CA GLU A 17 -0.79 9.15 16.05
C GLU A 17 -0.24 9.19 14.64
N HIS A 18 0.12 10.37 14.17
CA HIS A 18 0.78 10.52 12.88
C HIS A 18 2.19 9.98 12.96
N ARG A 19 2.56 9.16 12.00
CA ARG A 19 3.89 8.57 11.90
C ARG A 19 4.41 8.74 10.48
N LYS A 20 5.73 8.73 10.37
CA LYS A 20 6.37 8.84 9.05
C LYS A 20 5.99 7.64 8.18
N LEU A 21 5.80 7.93 6.91
CA LEU A 21 5.50 6.93 5.89
C LEU A 21 6.78 6.67 5.09
N GLU A 22 7.12 5.40 4.92
CA GLU A 22 8.25 4.97 4.13
C GLU A 22 7.74 4.44 2.80
N GLY A 23 8.28 4.95 1.70
CA GLY A 23 7.81 4.48 0.41
C GLY A 23 8.21 5.35 -0.75
N VAL A 24 7.75 4.96 -1.94
CA VAL A 24 8.00 5.65 -3.19
C VAL A 24 6.69 5.78 -3.97
N TYR A 25 6.68 6.67 -4.96
CA TYR A 25 5.54 6.80 -5.85
C TYR A 25 6.02 7.07 -7.27
N ARG A 26 5.14 6.85 -8.23
CA ARG A 26 5.40 7.14 -9.64
C ARG A 26 4.14 7.73 -10.26
N ILE A 27 4.33 8.81 -11.02
CA ILE A 27 3.30 9.36 -11.90
C ILE A 27 3.55 8.80 -13.28
N TYR A 28 2.54 8.24 -13.93
CA TYR A 28 2.72 7.55 -15.20
C TYR A 28 1.46 7.60 -16.05
N GLY A 29 1.61 7.28 -17.34
CA GLY A 29 0.51 6.99 -18.24
C GLY A 29 0.59 5.54 -18.71
N GLY A 30 -0.40 5.10 -19.46
CA GLY A 30 -0.46 3.71 -19.92
C GLY A 30 -0.74 2.76 -18.78
N GLY A 31 -0.18 1.55 -18.85
CA GLY A 31 -0.31 0.54 -17.82
C GLY A 31 0.96 0.39 -17.02
N LEU A 32 0.86 -0.16 -15.81
CA LEU A 32 2.05 -0.39 -14.97
C LEU A 32 3.04 -1.37 -15.60
N GLY A 33 2.54 -2.33 -16.38
CA GLY A 33 3.41 -3.31 -17.05
C GLY A 33 4.18 -2.73 -18.22
N ASP A 34 3.71 -1.62 -18.77
CA ASP A 34 4.35 -0.94 -19.90
C ASP A 34 4.05 0.56 -19.80
N PRO A 35 4.62 1.24 -18.80
CA PRO A 35 4.29 2.64 -18.57
C PRO A 35 4.87 3.56 -19.63
N VAL A 36 4.15 4.64 -19.89
CA VAL A 36 4.59 5.69 -20.78
C VAL A 36 4.54 7.02 -20.02
N ALA A 37 5.09 8.06 -20.62
CA ALA A 37 5.06 9.39 -20.01
C ALA A 37 3.61 9.82 -19.79
N PRO A 38 3.30 10.45 -18.65
CA PRO A 38 1.94 10.91 -18.40
C PRO A 38 1.56 12.07 -19.31
N THR A 39 0.27 12.15 -19.63
CA THR A 39 -0.31 13.26 -20.38
C THR A 39 -1.50 13.81 -19.60
N ALA A 40 -2.04 14.95 -20.04
CA ALA A 40 -3.21 15.52 -19.39
C ALA A 40 -4.43 14.58 -19.45
N LYS A 41 -4.46 13.71 -20.45
CA LYS A 41 -5.59 12.77 -20.64
C LYS A 41 -5.35 11.39 -20.03
N ASP A 42 -4.11 11.11 -19.65
CA ASP A 42 -3.75 9.78 -19.12
C ASP A 42 -2.67 9.96 -18.06
N LYS A 43 -3.11 10.17 -16.85
CA LYS A 43 -2.20 10.42 -15.71
C LYS A 43 -2.68 9.62 -14.51
N LYS A 44 -1.80 8.80 -14.02
CA LYS A 44 -2.04 7.89 -12.91
C LYS A 44 -0.91 8.02 -11.91
N VAL A 45 -1.18 7.60 -10.69
CA VAL A 45 -0.15 7.51 -9.65
C VAL A 45 -0.19 6.13 -9.03
N MET A 46 0.98 5.55 -8.80
CA MET A 46 1.10 4.37 -7.95
C MET A 46 1.95 4.70 -6.74
N PHE A 47 1.62 4.07 -5.64
CA PHE A 47 2.38 4.14 -4.39
C PHE A 47 2.86 2.76 -4.01
N SER A 48 4.10 2.68 -3.55
CA SER A 48 4.62 1.47 -2.92
C SER A 48 5.14 1.88 -1.55
N ILE A 49 4.48 1.40 -0.50
CA ILE A 49 4.87 1.72 0.86
C ILE A 49 5.50 0.51 1.52
N ALA A 50 6.37 0.76 2.49
CA ALA A 50 7.17 -0.26 3.14
C ALA A 50 7.17 -0.04 4.66
N GLY A 51 7.89 -0.88 5.37
CA GLY A 51 8.12 -0.71 6.80
C GLY A 51 6.89 -0.81 7.66
N GLY A 52 6.83 0.01 8.70
CA GLY A 52 5.77 -0.08 9.70
C GLY A 52 4.36 0.11 9.17
N ALA A 53 4.18 1.07 8.25
CA ALA A 53 2.86 1.30 7.66
C ALA A 53 2.40 0.08 6.86
N ALA A 54 3.27 -0.50 6.05
CA ALA A 54 2.94 -1.68 5.26
C ALA A 54 2.60 -2.87 6.16
N ARG A 55 3.34 -3.05 7.24
CA ARG A 55 3.07 -4.11 8.20
C ARG A 55 1.70 -3.95 8.85
N GLU A 56 1.38 -2.74 9.29
CA GLU A 56 0.09 -2.50 9.93
C GLU A 56 -1.06 -2.73 8.96
N LEU A 57 -0.91 -2.31 7.72
CA LEU A 57 -1.93 -2.57 6.69
C LEU A 57 -2.05 -4.07 6.41
N PHE A 58 -0.93 -4.76 6.23
CA PHE A 58 -0.95 -6.20 6.00
C PHE A 58 -1.67 -6.92 7.14
N ASP A 59 -1.32 -6.59 8.39
CA ASP A 59 -1.92 -7.23 9.56
C ASP A 59 -3.43 -6.99 9.62
N ALA A 60 -3.90 -5.85 9.15
CA ALA A 60 -5.32 -5.50 9.17
C ALA A 60 -6.11 -6.13 8.03
N LEU A 61 -5.47 -6.49 6.93
CA LEU A 61 -6.15 -6.93 5.71
C LEU A 61 -6.46 -8.43 5.66
N GLY A 62 -6.03 -9.19 6.65
CA GLY A 62 -6.20 -10.64 6.60
C GLY A 62 -7.58 -11.12 6.12
N PRO A 63 -7.69 -12.37 5.76
CA PRO A 63 -6.66 -13.41 5.74
C PRO A 63 -5.78 -13.38 4.49
N ASP A 64 -4.78 -14.26 4.45
CA ASP A 64 -3.95 -14.43 3.25
C ASP A 64 -4.80 -14.88 2.08
N LYS A 65 -4.43 -14.46 0.88
CA LYS A 65 -5.05 -14.95 -0.34
C LYS A 65 -4.00 -15.64 -1.21
N LYS A 66 -4.44 -16.53 -2.07
CA LYS A 66 -3.57 -17.15 -3.07
C LYS A 66 -3.26 -16.14 -4.16
N ASP A 67 -2.01 -16.10 -4.59
CA ASP A 67 -1.56 -15.21 -5.63
C ASP A 67 -0.64 -15.98 -6.58
N VAL A 68 -1.02 -16.04 -7.84
CA VAL A 68 -0.31 -16.84 -8.84
C VAL A 68 1.11 -16.32 -9.06
N CYS A 69 1.28 -15.00 -9.01
CA CYS A 69 2.56 -14.36 -9.29
C CYS A 69 3.61 -14.64 -8.23
N THR A 70 3.19 -14.90 -6.99
CA THR A 70 4.10 -15.16 -5.88
C THR A 70 4.11 -16.61 -5.44
N ALA A 71 3.40 -17.50 -6.16
CA ALA A 71 3.28 -18.90 -5.78
C ALA A 71 4.66 -19.55 -5.65
N GLY A 72 4.87 -20.25 -4.55
CA GLY A 72 6.11 -20.98 -4.30
C GLY A 72 7.27 -20.12 -3.80
N SER A 73 7.10 -18.79 -3.70
CA SER A 73 8.18 -17.89 -3.30
C SER A 73 8.30 -17.71 -1.78
N GLY A 74 7.31 -18.16 -1.02
CA GLY A 74 7.24 -17.89 0.40
C GLY A 74 6.64 -16.52 0.72
N THR A 75 6.25 -15.76 -0.29
CA THR A 75 5.59 -14.47 -0.12
C THR A 75 4.13 -14.68 0.27
N ARG A 76 3.69 -13.96 1.28
CA ARG A 76 2.28 -13.97 1.70
C ARG A 76 1.62 -12.71 1.15
N VAL A 77 0.38 -12.87 0.70
CA VAL A 77 -0.37 -11.79 0.06
C VAL A 77 -1.69 -11.58 0.77
N ARG A 78 -2.03 -10.33 1.00
CA ARG A 78 -3.34 -9.90 1.49
C ARG A 78 -3.79 -8.71 0.66
N ALA A 79 -4.98 -8.81 0.09
CA ALA A 79 -5.45 -7.78 -0.83
C ALA A 79 -6.95 -7.58 -0.67
N LYS A 80 -7.42 -6.39 -1.05
CA LYS A 80 -8.83 -6.00 -1.03
C LYS A 80 -9.14 -5.19 -2.28
N ASP A 81 -10.43 -5.07 -2.56
CA ASP A 81 -10.93 -4.21 -3.63
C ASP A 81 -10.34 -4.61 -4.99
N ASP A 82 -10.54 -5.88 -5.38
CA ASP A 82 -10.01 -6.44 -6.63
C ASP A 82 -8.51 -6.19 -6.79
N ASP A 83 -7.77 -6.44 -5.72
CA ASP A 83 -6.30 -6.28 -5.67
C ASP A 83 -5.82 -4.84 -5.84
N LYS A 84 -6.71 -3.86 -5.75
CA LYS A 84 -6.32 -2.45 -5.83
C LYS A 84 -5.56 -1.99 -4.62
N LEU A 85 -5.81 -2.60 -3.46
CA LEU A 85 -4.95 -2.48 -2.29
C LEU A 85 -4.30 -3.85 -2.08
N PHE A 86 -3.01 -3.93 -2.29
CA PHE A 86 -2.28 -5.19 -2.36
C PHE A 86 -1.06 -5.14 -1.46
N CYS A 87 -1.06 -5.96 -0.43
CA CYS A 87 0.03 -6.00 0.54
C CYS A 87 0.73 -7.36 0.50
N MET A 88 2.03 -7.35 0.70
CA MET A 88 2.86 -8.55 0.71
C MET A 88 3.77 -8.58 1.93
N ARG A 89 4.08 -9.79 2.37
CA ARG A 89 5.15 -10.05 3.31
C ARG A 89 6.08 -11.07 2.66
N SER A 90 7.32 -10.67 2.41
CA SER A 90 8.30 -11.56 1.77
C SER A 90 8.69 -12.71 2.69
N ALA A 91 9.35 -13.72 2.12
CA ALA A 91 9.87 -14.84 2.90
C ALA A 91 10.85 -14.37 3.98
N GLU A 92 11.53 -13.24 3.74
CA GLU A 92 12.47 -12.64 4.69
C GLU A 92 11.79 -11.75 5.73
N GLY A 93 10.47 -11.59 5.65
CA GLY A 93 9.73 -10.80 6.62
C GLY A 93 9.63 -9.32 6.29
N GLU A 94 9.90 -8.91 5.06
CA GLU A 94 9.74 -7.53 4.63
C GLU A 94 8.33 -7.29 4.13
N TYR A 95 7.75 -6.15 4.52
CA TYR A 95 6.38 -5.80 4.16
C TYR A 95 6.36 -4.70 3.11
N SER A 96 5.43 -4.80 2.17
CA SER A 96 5.17 -3.75 1.19
C SER A 96 3.68 -3.75 0.86
N CYS A 97 3.14 -2.57 0.56
CA CYS A 97 1.78 -2.43 0.08
C CYS A 97 1.78 -1.54 -1.14
N ASN A 98 0.92 -1.86 -2.10
CA ASN A 98 0.86 -1.16 -3.38
C ASN A 98 -0.58 -0.78 -3.68
N PHE A 99 -0.77 0.43 -4.15
CA PHE A 99 -2.09 0.96 -4.53
C PHE A 99 -1.89 2.16 -5.45
N GLY A 100 -2.97 2.64 -6.03
CA GLY A 100 -2.85 3.78 -6.93
C GLY A 100 -4.18 4.42 -7.24
N PHE A 101 -4.10 5.49 -8.05
CA PHE A 101 -5.27 6.26 -8.44
C PHE A 101 -5.14 6.73 -9.87
N ASP A 102 -6.28 6.75 -10.57
CA ASP A 102 -6.42 7.49 -11.81
C ASP A 102 -6.61 8.96 -11.44
N LEU A 103 -5.72 9.82 -11.88
CA LEU A 103 -5.74 11.21 -11.43
C LEU A 103 -6.79 12.07 -12.14
N ARG A 104 -7.41 11.57 -13.21
CA ARG A 104 -8.50 12.28 -13.86
C ARG A 104 -9.83 12.05 -13.14
N SER A 105 -10.04 10.84 -12.67
CA SER A 105 -11.31 10.47 -12.02
C SER A 105 -11.22 10.42 -10.52
N GLY A 106 -10.02 10.27 -9.97
CA GLY A 106 -9.81 10.02 -8.56
C GLY A 106 -10.09 8.59 -8.15
N LYS A 107 -10.42 7.71 -9.10
CA LYS A 107 -10.76 6.33 -8.77
C LYS A 107 -9.53 5.52 -8.38
N SER A 108 -9.74 4.61 -7.43
CA SER A 108 -8.74 3.65 -7.03
C SER A 108 -8.42 2.70 -8.18
N ILE A 109 -7.13 2.46 -8.39
CA ILE A 109 -6.62 1.48 -9.34
C ILE A 109 -5.52 0.69 -8.67
N GLY A 110 -5.09 -0.42 -9.25
CA GLY A 110 -4.00 -1.18 -8.67
C GLY A 110 -2.67 -0.45 -8.76
N GLY A 111 -1.73 -0.83 -7.90
CA GLY A 111 -0.39 -0.25 -7.87
C GLY A 111 0.70 -1.27 -8.18
N ILE A 112 0.35 -2.48 -8.58
CA ILE A 112 1.31 -3.54 -8.87
C ILE A 112 0.76 -4.43 -9.98
N VAL A 113 1.66 -4.98 -10.77
CA VAL A 113 1.32 -5.98 -11.79
C VAL A 113 2.26 -7.18 -11.65
N CYS A 114 1.80 -8.25 -12.19
CA CYS A 114 2.51 -9.53 -12.19
C CYS A 114 3.66 -9.55 -13.19
#